data_9f8a39bd636f16b35470e0746f336c11
#
_entry.id   9f8a39bd636f16b35470e0746f336c11
#
_cell.length_a   1.000
_cell.length_b   1.000
_cell.length_c   1.000
_cell.angle_alpha   90.00
_cell.angle_beta   90.00
_cell.angle_gamma   90.00
#
_symmetry.space_group_name_H-M   'P 1'
#
loop_
_entity.id
_entity.type
_entity.pdbx_description
1 polymer ?
#
loop_
_entity_poly.entity_id
_entity_poly.type
_entity_poly.pdbx_seq_one_letter_code
_entity_poly.pdbx_strand_id
1 'polypeptide(L)'
;MGPTAAGKTALAMALYERLPVEIINVDAAQVYRGLDIGTAKPSLEERARVPHRLIDIRDPSEVYSAADFCTDALLAMQEITAAGRIPLLVGGTMFYFRALERGLPQLPSANPAVRARLQQEIEQQGQAALHAKLAALDPARAARIHPNDPQRLMRALEIIALTGRTASSYGKQAESTLPYKVVKLALYPENRAWLHQRIAQRFHAMLGQGLLEEAKTLFARTDLTPTLPALRTVGYRQAGLYLSEKVNYNQMAEMGIAASCQLAKRQLTWLRADTDCQRLDCSNDVAVVQAAHDYLFARLAL
;
A
#
# COMPACT_ATOMS: atom_id res chain seq x y z
N MET A 1 2.97 -11.29 -3.86
CA MET A 1 3.22 -10.28 -2.78
C MET A 1 4.71 -10.10 -2.55
N GLY A 2 5.17 -9.04 -1.85
CA GLY A 2 6.58 -8.85 -1.49
C GLY A 2 6.89 -7.44 -1.01
N PRO A 3 8.05 -7.23 -0.35
CA PRO A 3 8.45 -5.90 0.08
C PRO A 3 8.80 -5.01 -1.12
N THR A 4 8.92 -3.70 -0.85
CA THR A 4 9.45 -2.77 -1.85
C THR A 4 10.87 -3.20 -2.27
N ALA A 5 11.24 -2.96 -3.52
CA ALA A 5 12.52 -3.35 -4.14
C ALA A 5 12.78 -4.88 -4.27
N ALA A 6 11.79 -5.75 -4.03
CA ALA A 6 11.95 -7.21 -4.14
C ALA A 6 11.78 -7.77 -5.59
N GLY A 7 11.52 -6.94 -6.61
CA GLY A 7 11.38 -7.42 -7.98
C GLY A 7 9.97 -7.88 -8.40
N LYS A 8 8.93 -7.54 -7.63
CA LYS A 8 7.53 -7.97 -7.91
C LYS A 8 7.05 -7.68 -9.33
N THR A 9 7.30 -6.47 -9.83
CA THR A 9 6.85 -6.04 -11.16
C THR A 9 7.53 -6.86 -12.25
N ALA A 10 8.86 -7.03 -12.17
CA ALA A 10 9.60 -7.83 -13.13
C ALA A 10 9.11 -9.29 -13.15
N LEU A 11 8.91 -9.90 -11.97
CA LEU A 11 8.34 -11.25 -11.88
C LEU A 11 6.93 -11.32 -12.50
N ALA A 12 6.05 -10.35 -12.19
CA ALA A 12 4.69 -10.35 -12.71
C ALA A 12 4.65 -10.24 -14.24
N MET A 13 5.51 -9.40 -14.82
CA MET A 13 5.64 -9.27 -16.28
C MET A 13 6.15 -10.56 -16.92
N ALA A 14 7.15 -11.22 -16.32
CA ALA A 14 7.66 -12.50 -16.81
C ALA A 14 6.62 -13.64 -16.71
N LEU A 15 5.74 -13.60 -15.69
CA LEU A 15 4.64 -14.55 -15.56
C LEU A 15 3.52 -14.27 -16.57
N TYR A 16 3.24 -13.00 -16.87
CA TYR A 16 2.25 -12.62 -17.88
C TYR A 16 2.62 -13.16 -19.28
N GLU A 17 3.89 -13.22 -19.61
CA GLU A 17 4.38 -13.75 -20.89
C GLU A 17 4.29 -15.29 -20.99
N ARG A 18 4.12 -15.99 -19.85
CA ARG A 18 4.17 -17.47 -19.78
C ARG A 18 2.84 -18.11 -19.38
N LEU A 19 1.96 -17.37 -18.73
CA LEU A 19 0.71 -17.88 -18.18
C LEU A 19 -0.47 -17.01 -18.65
N PRO A 20 -1.69 -17.55 -18.73
CA PRO A 20 -2.89 -16.80 -19.12
C PRO A 20 -3.38 -15.90 -17.97
N VAL A 21 -2.51 -15.06 -17.44
CA VAL A 21 -2.82 -14.14 -16.33
C VAL A 21 -3.02 -12.71 -16.82
N GLU A 22 -3.74 -11.89 -16.03
CA GLU A 22 -3.80 -10.44 -16.19
C GLU A 22 -3.52 -9.76 -14.85
N ILE A 23 -2.71 -8.70 -14.87
CA ILE A 23 -2.18 -8.09 -13.66
C ILE A 23 -3.18 -7.09 -13.08
N ILE A 24 -3.46 -7.22 -11.77
CA ILE A 24 -4.15 -6.23 -10.94
C ILE A 24 -3.13 -5.67 -9.94
N ASN A 25 -2.88 -4.37 -10.01
CA ASN A 25 -1.96 -3.70 -9.11
C ASN A 25 -2.54 -3.56 -7.70
N VAL A 26 -1.76 -3.93 -6.67
CA VAL A 26 -2.12 -3.84 -5.25
C VAL A 26 -1.17 -2.90 -4.53
N ASP A 27 -1.19 -1.64 -4.96
CA ASP A 27 -0.36 -0.58 -4.39
C ASP A 27 -1.16 0.69 -4.14
N ALA A 28 -1.15 1.19 -2.90
CA ALA A 28 -1.93 2.36 -2.47
C ALA A 28 -1.36 3.70 -2.99
N ALA A 29 -0.22 3.69 -3.67
CA ALA A 29 0.41 4.89 -4.22
C ALA A 29 0.34 4.93 -5.76
N GLN A 30 0.51 3.80 -6.44
CA GLN A 30 0.48 3.73 -7.90
C GLN A 30 -0.92 3.95 -8.50
N VAL A 31 -1.96 3.98 -7.69
CA VAL A 31 -3.33 4.33 -8.09
C VAL A 31 -3.45 5.80 -8.49
N TYR A 32 -2.53 6.65 -8.06
CA TYR A 32 -2.59 8.09 -8.31
C TYR A 32 -1.90 8.48 -9.61
N ARG A 33 -2.57 9.29 -10.43
CA ARG A 33 -1.99 9.91 -11.64
C ARG A 33 -0.86 10.87 -11.25
N GLY A 34 0.25 10.85 -12.01
CA GLY A 34 1.39 11.74 -11.80
C GLY A 34 2.28 11.41 -10.62
N LEU A 35 2.06 10.29 -9.93
CA LEU A 35 2.97 9.70 -8.96
C LEU A 35 3.68 8.50 -9.63
N ASP A 36 4.63 8.77 -10.50
CA ASP A 36 5.22 7.76 -11.38
C ASP A 36 6.60 7.32 -10.90
N ILE A 37 7.55 8.23 -10.86
CA ILE A 37 8.94 7.96 -10.47
C ILE A 37 9.00 7.53 -9.01
N GLY A 38 8.43 8.32 -8.11
CA GLY A 38 8.52 8.07 -6.67
C GLY A 38 7.79 6.82 -6.19
N THR A 39 6.89 6.26 -6.99
CA THR A 39 6.23 4.98 -6.72
C THR A 39 6.87 3.80 -7.44
N ALA A 40 7.84 4.04 -8.32
CA ALA A 40 8.37 3.07 -9.28
C ALA A 40 7.24 2.41 -10.09
N LYS A 41 6.32 3.22 -10.57
CA LYS A 41 5.24 2.77 -11.45
C LYS A 41 5.82 2.20 -12.74
N PRO A 42 5.28 1.09 -13.29
CA PRO A 42 5.70 0.62 -14.61
C PRO A 42 5.54 1.71 -15.66
N SER A 43 6.52 1.85 -16.53
CA SER A 43 6.52 2.85 -17.60
C SER A 43 5.32 2.69 -18.54
N LEU A 44 5.01 3.70 -19.33
CA LEU A 44 3.96 3.62 -20.34
C LEU A 44 4.23 2.51 -21.36
N GLU A 45 5.50 2.32 -21.75
CA GLU A 45 5.91 1.25 -22.65
C GLU A 45 5.71 -0.14 -22.02
N GLU A 46 6.11 -0.31 -20.75
CA GLU A 46 5.89 -1.56 -20.01
C GLU A 46 4.40 -1.87 -19.88
N ARG A 47 3.56 -0.86 -19.58
CA ARG A 47 2.10 -1.01 -19.47
C ARG A 47 1.41 -1.26 -20.81
N ALA A 48 1.95 -0.77 -21.91
CA ALA A 48 1.47 -1.09 -23.24
C ALA A 48 1.72 -2.54 -23.62
N ARG A 49 2.88 -3.10 -23.20
CA ARG A 49 3.23 -4.51 -23.42
C ARG A 49 2.50 -5.44 -22.46
N VAL A 50 2.43 -5.07 -21.18
CA VAL A 50 1.82 -5.85 -20.11
C VAL A 50 0.82 -4.96 -19.37
N PRO A 51 -0.48 -5.03 -19.73
CA PRO A 51 -1.50 -4.22 -19.08
C PRO A 51 -1.60 -4.48 -17.58
N HIS A 52 -1.74 -3.39 -16.82
CA HIS A 52 -1.91 -3.41 -15.37
C HIS A 52 -3.22 -2.70 -15.02
N ARG A 53 -4.15 -3.41 -14.39
CA ARG A 53 -5.35 -2.80 -13.83
C ARG A 53 -5.01 -2.05 -12.55
N LEU A 54 -5.81 -1.06 -12.21
CA LEU A 54 -5.75 -0.25 -10.99
C LEU A 54 -4.46 0.59 -10.86
N ILE A 55 -3.93 1.07 -11.97
CA ILE A 55 -2.90 2.10 -12.05
C ILE A 55 -3.54 3.38 -12.62
N ASP A 56 -3.17 4.57 -12.13
CA ASP A 56 -3.65 5.89 -12.61
C ASP A 56 -5.17 6.09 -12.56
N ILE A 57 -5.85 5.46 -11.63
CA ILE A 57 -7.32 5.50 -11.53
C ILE A 57 -7.84 6.61 -10.62
N ARG A 58 -6.97 7.33 -9.91
CA ARG A 58 -7.36 8.41 -8.99
C ARG A 58 -6.52 9.66 -9.23
N ASP A 59 -7.11 10.83 -8.98
CA ASP A 59 -6.36 12.07 -8.85
C ASP A 59 -5.69 12.14 -7.46
N PRO A 60 -4.50 12.76 -7.32
CA PRO A 60 -3.84 12.91 -6.02
C PRO A 60 -4.66 13.66 -4.95
N SER A 61 -5.67 14.42 -5.34
CA SER A 61 -6.62 15.09 -4.41
C SER A 61 -7.64 14.13 -3.80
N GLU A 62 -7.82 12.96 -4.38
CA GLU A 62 -8.79 11.97 -3.94
C GLU A 62 -8.21 11.05 -2.85
N VAL A 63 -9.07 10.50 -2.02
CA VAL A 63 -8.71 9.46 -1.06
C VAL A 63 -9.09 8.11 -1.65
N TYR A 64 -8.15 7.17 -1.64
CA TYR A 64 -8.39 5.79 -2.06
C TYR A 64 -8.25 4.86 -0.87
N SER A 65 -9.35 4.27 -0.46
CA SER A 65 -9.42 3.41 0.72
C SER A 65 -9.26 1.93 0.37
N ALA A 66 -9.09 1.08 1.40
CA ALA A 66 -9.11 -0.37 1.21
C ALA A 66 -10.49 -0.90 0.76
N ALA A 67 -11.58 -0.19 1.07
CA ALA A 67 -12.91 -0.56 0.61
C ALA A 67 -13.06 -0.27 -0.89
N ASP A 68 -12.60 0.91 -1.35
CA ASP A 68 -12.57 1.25 -2.78
C ASP A 68 -11.73 0.23 -3.55
N PHE A 69 -10.53 -0.10 -3.02
CA PHE A 69 -9.69 -1.14 -3.61
C PHE A 69 -10.41 -2.49 -3.72
N CYS A 70 -11.10 -2.95 -2.68
CA CYS A 70 -11.81 -4.23 -2.74
C CYS A 70 -12.90 -4.21 -3.82
N THR A 71 -13.65 -3.11 -3.94
CA THR A 71 -14.68 -2.96 -4.98
C THR A 71 -14.08 -2.99 -6.39
N ASP A 72 -13.06 -2.15 -6.63
CA ASP A 72 -12.41 -2.05 -7.93
C ASP A 72 -11.68 -3.36 -8.31
N ALA A 73 -11.02 -4.02 -7.33
CA ALA A 73 -10.33 -5.28 -7.55
C ALA A 73 -11.29 -6.43 -7.87
N LEU A 74 -12.43 -6.53 -7.18
CA LEU A 74 -13.43 -7.56 -7.46
C LEU A 74 -14.02 -7.40 -8.87
N LEU A 75 -14.31 -6.17 -9.28
CA LEU A 75 -14.77 -5.89 -10.64
C LEU A 75 -13.72 -6.31 -11.69
N ALA A 76 -12.47 -5.89 -11.49
CA ALA A 76 -11.37 -6.28 -12.38
C ALA A 76 -11.17 -7.81 -12.43
N MET A 77 -11.27 -8.50 -11.29
CA MET A 77 -11.19 -9.96 -11.23
C MET A 77 -12.32 -10.63 -12.03
N GLN A 78 -13.55 -10.13 -11.93
CA GLN A 78 -14.70 -10.64 -12.68
C GLN A 78 -14.51 -10.47 -14.19
N GLU A 79 -14.08 -9.30 -14.65
CA GLU A 79 -13.81 -9.03 -16.06
C GLU A 79 -12.69 -9.93 -16.61
N ILE A 80 -11.59 -10.09 -15.88
CA ILE A 80 -10.46 -10.94 -16.26
C ILE A 80 -10.90 -12.40 -16.37
N THR A 81 -11.68 -12.87 -15.40
CA THR A 81 -12.18 -14.26 -15.39
C THR A 81 -13.19 -14.49 -16.52
N ALA A 82 -14.07 -13.53 -16.79
CA ALA A 82 -14.99 -13.61 -17.92
C ALA A 82 -14.27 -13.65 -19.28
N ALA A 83 -13.08 -13.05 -19.37
CA ALA A 83 -12.20 -13.15 -20.54
C ALA A 83 -11.38 -14.46 -20.60
N GLY A 84 -11.63 -15.42 -19.69
CA GLY A 84 -10.91 -16.70 -19.66
C GLY A 84 -9.48 -16.60 -19.13
N ARG A 85 -9.13 -15.51 -18.44
CA ARG A 85 -7.79 -15.28 -17.86
C ARG A 85 -7.83 -15.39 -16.34
N ILE A 86 -6.66 -15.48 -15.73
CA ILE A 86 -6.49 -15.62 -14.28
C ILE A 86 -6.05 -14.28 -13.70
N PRO A 87 -6.79 -13.71 -12.71
CA PRO A 87 -6.38 -12.48 -12.05
C PRO A 87 -5.09 -12.68 -11.26
N LEU A 88 -4.03 -11.94 -11.60
CA LEU A 88 -2.75 -11.92 -10.90
C LEU A 88 -2.60 -10.63 -10.08
N LEU A 89 -2.88 -10.71 -8.79
CA LEU A 89 -2.78 -9.56 -7.88
C LEU A 89 -1.32 -9.33 -7.46
N VAL A 90 -0.77 -8.17 -7.80
CA VAL A 90 0.66 -7.86 -7.61
C VAL A 90 0.85 -6.59 -6.80
N GLY A 91 1.54 -6.66 -5.67
CA GLY A 91 1.80 -5.44 -4.91
C GLY A 91 2.46 -5.64 -3.56
N GLY A 92 2.56 -4.52 -2.83
CA GLY A 92 3.17 -4.45 -1.51
C GLY A 92 2.23 -3.89 -0.43
N THR A 93 1.00 -3.51 -0.75
CA THR A 93 0.01 -3.01 0.22
C THR A 93 -0.70 -4.20 0.89
N MET A 94 -0.03 -4.80 1.88
CA MET A 94 -0.47 -6.05 2.53
C MET A 94 -1.87 -5.93 3.14
N PHE A 95 -2.25 -4.74 3.59
CA PHE A 95 -3.60 -4.51 4.11
C PHE A 95 -4.69 -4.68 3.05
N TYR A 96 -4.41 -4.32 1.79
CA TYR A 96 -5.35 -4.50 0.67
C TYR A 96 -5.57 -5.98 0.35
N PHE A 97 -4.50 -6.78 0.31
CA PHE A 97 -4.62 -8.23 0.14
C PHE A 97 -5.49 -8.85 1.24
N ARG A 98 -5.20 -8.49 2.49
CA ARG A 98 -5.98 -8.99 3.62
C ARG A 98 -7.44 -8.53 3.59
N ALA A 99 -7.70 -7.28 3.20
CA ALA A 99 -9.04 -6.73 3.09
C ALA A 99 -9.86 -7.47 2.04
N LEU A 100 -9.24 -7.75 0.88
CA LEU A 100 -9.88 -8.50 -0.19
C LEU A 100 -10.14 -9.96 0.19
N GLU A 101 -9.15 -10.62 0.82
CA GLU A 101 -9.23 -12.03 1.19
C GLU A 101 -10.20 -12.29 2.36
N ARG A 102 -10.19 -11.41 3.37
CA ARG A 102 -10.93 -11.64 4.63
C ARG A 102 -12.13 -10.73 4.83
N GLY A 103 -12.37 -9.82 3.88
CA GLY A 103 -13.40 -8.80 4.02
C GLY A 103 -12.99 -7.67 4.96
N LEU A 104 -13.80 -6.65 5.00
CA LEU A 104 -13.70 -5.51 5.91
C LEU A 104 -14.95 -5.47 6.80
N PRO A 105 -14.84 -5.07 8.07
CA PRO A 105 -16.01 -4.81 8.89
C PRO A 105 -16.83 -3.66 8.25
N GLN A 106 -18.15 -3.74 8.35
CA GLN A 106 -19.05 -2.68 7.86
C GLN A 106 -18.96 -1.47 8.81
N LEU A 107 -18.06 -0.57 8.51
CA LEU A 107 -17.84 0.67 9.24
C LEU A 107 -18.32 1.86 8.42
N PRO A 108 -18.79 2.95 9.06
CA PRO A 108 -19.20 4.14 8.34
C PRO A 108 -18.05 4.71 7.51
N SER A 109 -18.36 5.33 6.38
CA SER A 109 -17.39 6.07 5.59
C SER A 109 -16.74 7.19 6.40
N ALA A 110 -15.56 7.62 5.97
CA ALA A 110 -14.89 8.75 6.61
C ALA A 110 -15.71 10.04 6.44
N ASN A 111 -15.78 10.84 7.53
CA ASN A 111 -16.48 12.11 7.51
C ASN A 111 -15.49 13.28 7.69
N PRO A 112 -15.30 14.14 6.68
CA PRO A 112 -14.34 15.23 6.74
C PRO A 112 -14.58 16.21 7.90
N ALA A 113 -15.85 16.52 8.20
CA ALA A 113 -16.19 17.45 9.29
C ALA A 113 -15.84 16.89 10.67
N VAL A 114 -16.11 15.60 10.90
CA VAL A 114 -15.72 14.92 12.15
C VAL A 114 -14.19 14.87 12.27
N ARG A 115 -13.49 14.57 11.19
CA ARG A 115 -12.00 14.54 11.18
C ARG A 115 -11.40 15.92 11.45
N ALA A 116 -11.94 16.98 10.84
CA ALA A 116 -11.50 18.36 11.09
C ALA A 116 -11.64 18.72 12.58
N ARG A 117 -12.78 18.38 13.19
CA ARG A 117 -12.98 18.60 14.63
C ARG A 117 -11.98 17.82 15.49
N LEU A 118 -11.78 16.54 15.20
CA LEU A 118 -10.81 15.71 15.95
C LEU A 118 -9.38 16.21 15.75
N GLN A 119 -9.05 16.74 14.59
CA GLN A 119 -7.76 17.34 14.31
C GLN A 119 -7.56 18.63 15.16
N GLN A 120 -8.56 19.47 15.26
CA GLN A 120 -8.52 20.65 16.16
C GLN A 120 -8.37 20.25 17.63
N GLU A 121 -9.04 19.17 18.06
CA GLU A 121 -8.86 18.65 19.42
C GLU A 121 -7.40 18.19 19.65
N ILE A 122 -6.75 17.55 18.66
CA ILE A 122 -5.33 17.18 18.73
C ILE A 122 -4.44 18.42 18.86
N GLU A 123 -4.70 19.46 18.09
CA GLU A 123 -3.91 20.70 18.09
C GLU A 123 -4.04 21.46 19.41
N GLN A 124 -5.21 21.45 20.02
CA GLN A 124 -5.49 22.16 21.26
C GLN A 124 -5.04 21.41 22.53
N GLN A 125 -5.27 20.10 22.58
CA GLN A 125 -5.13 19.28 23.78
C GLN A 125 -3.99 18.25 23.69
N GLY A 126 -3.42 18.09 22.51
CA GLY A 126 -2.38 17.09 22.24
C GLY A 126 -2.94 15.68 22.01
N GLN A 127 -2.10 14.86 21.42
CA GLN A 127 -2.47 13.49 21.04
C GLN A 127 -2.74 12.57 22.24
N ALA A 128 -2.04 12.81 23.37
CA ALA A 128 -2.24 12.04 24.61
C ALA A 128 -3.68 12.19 25.16
N ALA A 129 -4.25 13.40 25.07
CA ALA A 129 -5.63 13.63 25.50
C ALA A 129 -6.63 12.85 24.65
N LEU A 130 -6.43 12.77 23.33
CA LEU A 130 -7.25 11.94 22.46
C LEU A 130 -7.14 10.44 22.78
N HIS A 131 -5.93 9.96 23.11
CA HIS A 131 -5.77 8.58 23.54
C HIS A 131 -6.51 8.31 24.86
N ALA A 132 -6.43 9.21 25.83
CA ALA A 132 -7.19 9.12 27.08
C ALA A 132 -8.71 9.14 26.83
N LYS A 133 -9.19 10.02 25.93
CA LYS A 133 -10.60 10.05 25.49
C LYS A 133 -11.03 8.70 24.88
N LEU A 134 -10.21 8.12 24.01
CA LEU A 134 -10.50 6.80 23.46
C LEU A 134 -10.48 5.72 24.54
N ALA A 135 -9.54 5.78 25.48
CA ALA A 135 -9.45 4.81 26.60
C ALA A 135 -10.70 4.84 27.50
N ALA A 136 -11.31 6.01 27.69
CA ALA A 136 -12.57 6.13 28.42
C ALA A 136 -13.77 5.58 27.66
N LEU A 137 -13.80 5.73 26.32
CA LEU A 137 -14.94 5.33 25.48
C LEU A 137 -14.82 3.87 24.98
N ASP A 138 -13.63 3.43 24.64
CA ASP A 138 -13.32 2.08 24.09
C ASP A 138 -11.97 1.58 24.64
N PRO A 139 -11.91 1.13 25.90
CA PRO A 139 -10.67 0.66 26.53
C PRO A 139 -9.99 -0.46 25.74
N ALA A 140 -10.79 -1.38 25.18
CA ALA A 140 -10.29 -2.53 24.42
C ALA A 140 -9.59 -2.10 23.13
N ARG A 141 -10.07 -1.04 22.49
CA ARG A 141 -9.47 -0.47 21.28
C ARG A 141 -8.23 0.36 21.62
N ALA A 142 -8.31 1.18 22.66
CA ALA A 142 -7.21 2.03 23.12
C ALA A 142 -5.96 1.19 23.47
N ALA A 143 -6.14 0.06 24.17
CA ALA A 143 -5.04 -0.85 24.53
C ALA A 143 -4.27 -1.43 23.32
N ARG A 144 -4.88 -1.41 22.12
CA ARG A 144 -4.28 -1.92 20.88
C ARG A 144 -3.70 -0.83 19.98
N ILE A 145 -3.91 0.44 20.32
CA ILE A 145 -3.45 1.59 19.53
C ILE A 145 -2.35 2.28 20.30
N HIS A 146 -1.18 2.41 19.67
CA HIS A 146 -0.08 3.16 20.28
C HIS A 146 -0.50 4.64 20.44
N PRO A 147 -0.21 5.29 21.59
CA PRO A 147 -0.56 6.70 21.80
C PRO A 147 -0.07 7.65 20.69
N ASN A 148 1.05 7.33 20.02
CA ASN A 148 1.61 8.09 18.92
C ASN A 148 1.11 7.62 17.52
N ASP A 149 -0.07 6.98 17.43
CA ASP A 149 -0.70 6.62 16.16
C ASP A 149 -1.97 7.47 15.95
N PRO A 150 -1.82 8.73 15.48
CA PRO A 150 -2.96 9.65 15.33
C PRO A 150 -3.99 9.15 14.34
N GLN A 151 -3.57 8.42 13.32
CA GLN A 151 -4.49 7.93 12.28
C GLN A 151 -5.45 6.88 12.82
N ARG A 152 -4.97 5.93 13.61
CA ARG A 152 -5.82 4.90 14.24
C ARG A 152 -6.66 5.46 15.37
N LEU A 153 -6.12 6.40 16.16
CA LEU A 153 -6.86 7.10 17.20
C LEU A 153 -8.03 7.89 16.59
N MET A 154 -7.74 8.72 15.58
CA MET A 154 -8.75 9.50 14.88
C MET A 154 -9.85 8.61 14.29
N ARG A 155 -9.47 7.51 13.63
CA ARG A 155 -10.45 6.59 13.05
C ARG A 155 -11.35 5.93 14.09
N ALA A 156 -10.80 5.52 15.23
CA ALA A 156 -11.61 4.92 16.31
C ALA A 156 -12.61 5.93 16.89
N LEU A 157 -12.18 7.16 17.16
CA LEU A 157 -13.05 8.23 17.65
C LEU A 157 -14.06 8.69 16.61
N GLU A 158 -13.69 8.74 15.32
CA GLU A 158 -14.61 9.03 14.22
C GLU A 158 -15.76 8.02 14.16
N ILE A 159 -15.47 6.72 14.28
CA ILE A 159 -16.50 5.67 14.30
C ILE A 159 -17.46 5.89 15.45
N ILE A 160 -16.96 6.17 16.65
CA ILE A 160 -17.78 6.42 17.81
C ILE A 160 -18.66 7.68 17.60
N ALA A 161 -18.08 8.74 17.07
CA ALA A 161 -18.81 10.00 16.82
C ALA A 161 -19.93 9.85 15.79
N LEU A 162 -19.74 8.98 14.78
CA LEU A 162 -20.70 8.77 13.70
C LEU A 162 -21.81 7.78 14.05
N THR A 163 -21.51 6.82 14.94
CA THR A 163 -22.43 5.68 15.17
C THR A 163 -22.90 5.55 16.60
N GLY A 164 -22.30 6.27 17.55
CA GLY A 164 -22.53 6.06 18.98
C GLY A 164 -22.00 4.72 19.51
N ARG A 165 -21.37 3.89 18.68
CA ARG A 165 -20.88 2.56 19.03
C ARG A 165 -19.35 2.53 19.03
N THR A 166 -18.76 1.76 19.94
CA THR A 166 -17.30 1.59 19.99
C THR A 166 -16.79 0.84 18.78
N ALA A 167 -15.56 1.17 18.32
CA ALA A 167 -14.94 0.45 17.21
C ALA A 167 -14.70 -1.04 17.55
N SER A 168 -14.52 -1.38 18.82
CA SER A 168 -14.36 -2.76 19.30
C SER A 168 -15.67 -3.57 19.26
N SER A 169 -16.84 -2.90 19.27
CA SER A 169 -18.15 -3.57 19.20
C SER A 169 -18.52 -4.07 17.81
N TYR A 170 -17.88 -3.54 16.78
CA TYR A 170 -17.98 -4.12 15.44
C TYR A 170 -17.19 -5.42 15.42
N GLY A 171 -17.90 -6.54 15.35
CA GLY A 171 -17.35 -7.89 15.45
C GLY A 171 -16.17 -8.16 14.50
N LYS A 172 -15.62 -9.36 14.60
CA LYS A 172 -14.60 -9.83 13.65
C LYS A 172 -15.13 -9.68 12.22
N GLN A 173 -14.20 -9.40 11.29
CA GLN A 173 -14.47 -9.32 9.86
C GLN A 173 -15.55 -10.31 9.43
N ALA A 174 -16.47 -9.87 8.56
CA ALA A 174 -17.36 -10.80 7.87
C ALA A 174 -16.49 -11.90 7.26
N GLU A 175 -16.94 -13.14 7.34
CA GLU A 175 -16.26 -14.22 6.62
C GLU A 175 -16.16 -13.81 5.15
N SER A 176 -14.95 -13.89 4.61
CA SER A 176 -14.73 -13.54 3.22
C SER A 176 -15.58 -14.43 2.32
N THR A 177 -16.37 -13.80 1.50
CA THR A 177 -17.11 -14.44 0.43
C THR A 177 -16.37 -14.38 -0.90
N LEU A 178 -15.04 -14.29 -0.88
CA LEU A 178 -14.24 -14.21 -2.10
C LEU A 178 -14.47 -15.52 -2.92
N PRO A 179 -15.13 -15.45 -4.08
CA PRO A 179 -15.55 -16.65 -4.83
C PRO A 179 -14.41 -17.23 -5.69
N TYR A 180 -13.17 -17.10 -5.20
CA TYR A 180 -11.97 -17.52 -5.90
C TYR A 180 -11.09 -18.41 -5.02
N LYS A 181 -10.50 -19.45 -5.61
CA LYS A 181 -9.41 -20.18 -5.00
C LYS A 181 -8.15 -19.30 -5.03
N VAL A 182 -7.64 -18.94 -3.87
CA VAL A 182 -6.46 -18.05 -3.75
C VAL A 182 -5.18 -18.90 -3.67
N VAL A 183 -4.23 -18.62 -4.57
CA VAL A 183 -2.87 -19.14 -4.51
C VAL A 183 -1.94 -17.98 -4.16
N LYS A 184 -1.20 -18.09 -3.05
CA LYS A 184 -0.37 -17.02 -2.52
C LYS A 184 1.11 -17.29 -2.75
N LEU A 185 1.80 -16.27 -3.27
CA LEU A 185 3.22 -16.30 -3.52
C LEU A 185 3.86 -15.00 -3.01
N ALA A 186 4.93 -15.11 -2.23
CA ALA A 186 5.66 -13.96 -1.71
C ALA A 186 7.13 -14.00 -2.11
N LEU A 187 7.59 -12.89 -2.70
CA LEU A 187 9.02 -12.60 -2.77
C LEU A 187 9.50 -12.25 -1.36
N TYR A 188 10.41 -13.06 -0.84
CA TYR A 188 10.87 -12.93 0.53
C TYR A 188 12.41 -12.99 0.55
N PRO A 189 13.11 -11.84 0.56
CA PRO A 189 14.56 -11.82 0.59
C PRO A 189 15.07 -12.39 1.92
N GLU A 190 15.91 -13.40 1.87
CA GLU A 190 16.56 -13.98 3.05
C GLU A 190 17.60 -13.01 3.62
N ASN A 191 18.35 -12.34 2.72
CA ASN A 191 19.37 -11.38 3.09
C ASN A 191 18.81 -9.96 3.19
N ARG A 192 18.71 -9.43 4.41
CA ARG A 192 18.22 -8.05 4.66
C ARG A 192 19.19 -6.98 4.13
N ALA A 193 20.50 -7.21 4.18
CA ALA A 193 21.47 -6.24 3.70
C ALA A 193 21.34 -6.06 2.18
N TRP A 194 21.13 -7.14 1.44
CA TRP A 194 20.81 -7.12 0.01
C TRP A 194 19.56 -6.27 -0.28
N LEU A 195 18.49 -6.46 0.48
CA LEU A 195 17.26 -5.67 0.30
C LEU A 195 17.48 -4.18 0.58
N HIS A 196 18.22 -3.85 1.64
CA HIS A 196 18.52 -2.46 1.99
C HIS A 196 19.39 -1.79 0.92
N GLN A 197 20.36 -2.52 0.36
CA GLN A 197 21.17 -2.02 -0.75
C GLN A 197 20.31 -1.75 -2.00
N ARG A 198 19.42 -2.67 -2.39
CA ARG A 198 18.48 -2.45 -3.50
C ARG A 198 17.55 -1.27 -3.26
N ILE A 199 17.08 -1.09 -2.04
CA ILE A 199 16.25 0.08 -1.66
C ILE A 199 17.04 1.38 -1.87
N ALA A 200 18.28 1.45 -1.39
CA ALA A 200 19.12 2.64 -1.53
C ALA A 200 19.43 2.92 -3.01
N GLN A 201 19.85 1.92 -3.78
CA GLN A 201 20.10 2.05 -5.21
C GLN A 201 18.88 2.54 -5.97
N ARG A 202 17.69 1.96 -5.68
CA ARG A 202 16.44 2.38 -6.31
C ARG A 202 16.07 3.81 -5.96
N PHE A 203 16.25 4.24 -4.70
CA PHE A 203 15.95 5.59 -4.29
C PHE A 203 16.85 6.61 -4.98
N HIS A 204 18.15 6.33 -5.09
CA HIS A 204 19.08 7.17 -5.85
C HIS A 204 18.75 7.21 -7.35
N ALA A 205 18.35 6.07 -7.93
CA ALA A 205 17.88 6.04 -9.32
C ALA A 205 16.64 6.92 -9.53
N MET A 206 15.66 6.88 -8.62
CA MET A 206 14.48 7.75 -8.65
C MET A 206 14.86 9.25 -8.61
N LEU A 207 15.82 9.62 -7.75
CA LEU A 207 16.34 11.00 -7.71
C LEU A 207 16.99 11.41 -9.03
N GLY A 208 17.80 10.53 -9.62
CA GLY A 208 18.41 10.75 -10.94
C GLY A 208 17.41 10.78 -12.10
N GLN A 209 16.25 10.13 -11.95
CA GLN A 209 15.16 10.13 -12.94
C GLN A 209 14.23 11.34 -12.84
N GLY A 210 14.39 12.21 -11.86
CA GLY A 210 13.60 13.43 -11.71
C GLY A 210 12.50 13.36 -10.64
N LEU A 211 12.66 12.56 -9.60
CA LEU A 211 11.70 12.50 -8.49
C LEU A 211 11.41 13.88 -7.87
N LEU A 212 12.41 14.78 -7.81
CA LEU A 212 12.21 16.11 -7.24
C LEU A 212 11.36 17.00 -8.12
N GLU A 213 11.51 16.93 -9.43
CA GLU A 213 10.71 17.67 -10.41
C GLU A 213 9.28 17.16 -10.41
N GLU A 214 9.08 15.85 -10.35
CA GLU A 214 7.76 15.25 -10.21
C GLU A 214 7.10 15.71 -8.90
N ALA A 215 7.80 15.67 -7.78
CA ALA A 215 7.31 16.15 -6.50
C ALA A 215 6.99 17.66 -6.54
N LYS A 216 7.87 18.48 -7.14
CA LYS A 216 7.65 19.92 -7.28
C LYS A 216 6.36 20.23 -8.03
N THR A 217 6.08 19.50 -9.10
CA THR A 217 4.84 19.64 -9.88
C THR A 217 3.61 19.33 -9.02
N LEU A 218 3.66 18.28 -8.21
CA LEU A 218 2.56 17.91 -7.29
C LEU A 218 2.38 18.95 -6.17
N PHE A 219 3.46 19.38 -5.52
CA PHE A 219 3.40 20.36 -4.43
C PHE A 219 3.06 21.78 -4.89
N ALA A 220 3.17 22.10 -6.19
CA ALA A 220 2.71 23.36 -6.77
C ALA A 220 1.19 23.42 -6.98
N ARG A 221 0.49 22.28 -6.91
CA ARG A 221 -0.98 22.23 -7.03
C ARG A 221 -1.63 22.81 -5.77
N THR A 222 -2.48 23.80 -5.94
CA THR A 222 -3.18 24.51 -4.84
C THR A 222 -4.29 23.71 -4.19
N ASP A 223 -4.80 22.70 -4.87
CA ASP A 223 -5.83 21.78 -4.38
C ASP A 223 -5.26 20.59 -3.58
N LEU A 224 -3.93 20.43 -3.52
CA LEU A 224 -3.28 19.37 -2.77
C LEU A 224 -2.74 19.90 -1.43
N THR A 225 -3.09 19.22 -0.35
CA THR A 225 -2.54 19.50 0.97
C THR A 225 -1.53 18.42 1.38
N PRO A 226 -0.48 18.74 2.17
CA PRO A 226 0.51 17.75 2.63
C PRO A 226 -0.08 16.60 3.46
N THR A 227 -1.33 16.71 3.89
CA THR A 227 -2.04 15.67 4.65
C THR A 227 -2.69 14.60 3.78
N LEU A 228 -2.83 14.85 2.47
CA LEU A 228 -3.39 13.89 1.53
C LEU A 228 -2.54 12.62 1.42
N PRO A 229 -3.16 11.43 1.28
CA PRO A 229 -2.46 10.16 1.19
C PRO A 229 -1.38 10.14 0.11
N ALA A 230 -1.65 10.71 -1.05
CA ALA A 230 -0.71 10.81 -2.17
C ALA A 230 0.60 11.48 -1.76
N LEU A 231 0.54 12.67 -1.15
CA LEU A 231 1.72 13.44 -0.74
C LEU A 231 2.42 12.88 0.51
N ARG A 232 1.75 12.02 1.27
CA ARG A 232 2.35 11.29 2.41
C ARG A 232 3.09 10.02 2.01
N THR A 233 3.01 9.63 0.75
CA THR A 233 3.75 8.47 0.21
C THR A 233 5.25 8.65 0.41
N VAL A 234 5.95 7.55 0.70
CA VAL A 234 7.40 7.53 0.85
C VAL A 234 8.06 8.05 -0.44
N GLY A 235 9.05 8.89 -0.30
CA GLY A 235 9.67 9.64 -1.39
C GLY A 235 9.08 11.05 -1.48
N TYR A 236 7.79 11.18 -1.77
CA TYR A 236 7.13 12.51 -1.89
C TYR A 236 7.09 13.27 -0.58
N ARG A 237 6.80 12.60 0.55
CA ARG A 237 6.84 13.25 1.86
C ARG A 237 8.21 13.85 2.14
N GLN A 238 9.30 13.15 1.82
CA GLN A 238 10.66 13.63 2.05
C GLN A 238 11.03 14.75 1.05
N ALA A 239 10.63 14.59 -0.22
CA ALA A 239 10.78 15.64 -1.22
C ALA A 239 10.06 16.95 -0.80
N GLY A 240 8.85 16.83 -0.22
CA GLY A 240 8.11 17.99 0.32
C GLY A 240 8.85 18.70 1.46
N LEU A 241 9.56 17.96 2.33
CA LEU A 241 10.41 18.58 3.37
C LEU A 241 11.59 19.33 2.74
N TYR A 242 12.21 18.78 1.71
CA TYR A 242 13.28 19.45 0.98
C TYR A 242 12.78 20.70 0.24
N LEU A 243 11.67 20.59 -0.50
CA LEU A 243 11.07 21.71 -1.22
C LEU A 243 10.60 22.85 -0.29
N SER A 244 10.29 22.54 0.97
CA SER A 244 9.96 23.54 2.01
C SER A 244 11.17 23.95 2.85
N GLU A 245 12.39 23.65 2.40
CA GLU A 245 13.67 24.03 3.02
C GLU A 245 13.87 23.55 4.47
N LYS A 246 13.09 22.53 4.90
CA LYS A 246 13.19 21.95 6.24
C LYS A 246 14.38 20.99 6.40
N VAL A 247 14.86 20.44 5.30
CA VAL A 247 16.01 19.53 5.24
C VAL A 247 16.81 19.81 3.97
N ASN A 248 18.12 19.51 3.99
CA ASN A 248 18.94 19.56 2.79
C ASN A 248 18.78 18.30 1.92
N TYR A 249 19.37 18.31 0.72
CA TYR A 249 19.27 17.22 -0.26
C TYR A 249 19.74 15.87 0.30
N ASN A 250 20.88 15.84 0.98
CA ASN A 250 21.42 14.60 1.54
C ASN A 250 20.53 14.04 2.65
N GLN A 251 20.07 14.91 3.54
CA GLN A 251 19.11 14.53 4.59
C GLN A 251 17.81 13.99 4.01
N MET A 252 17.28 14.62 2.95
CA MET A 252 16.09 14.15 2.27
C MET A 252 16.28 12.75 1.69
N ALA A 253 17.42 12.51 1.02
CA ALA A 253 17.74 11.20 0.43
C ALA A 253 17.88 10.11 1.52
N GLU A 254 18.63 10.38 2.58
CA GLU A 254 18.78 9.46 3.72
C GLU A 254 17.45 9.14 4.38
N MET A 255 16.62 10.15 4.62
CA MET A 255 15.28 9.99 5.18
C MET A 255 14.36 9.16 4.25
N GLY A 256 14.47 9.34 2.94
CA GLY A 256 13.72 8.58 1.94
C GLY A 256 14.10 7.09 1.93
N ILE A 257 15.41 6.80 1.97
CA ILE A 257 15.94 5.44 2.07
C ILE A 257 15.50 4.79 3.38
N ALA A 258 15.67 5.50 4.51
CA ALA A 258 15.26 4.99 5.82
C ALA A 258 13.75 4.69 5.89
N ALA A 259 12.90 5.59 5.36
CA ALA A 259 11.45 5.38 5.30
C ALA A 259 11.07 4.18 4.42
N SER A 260 11.78 3.97 3.30
CA SER A 260 11.60 2.80 2.42
C SER A 260 12.02 1.50 3.12
N CYS A 261 13.12 1.49 3.88
CA CYS A 261 13.52 0.35 4.69
C CYS A 261 12.49 0.03 5.79
N GLN A 262 11.91 1.06 6.43
CA GLN A 262 10.83 0.87 7.40
C GLN A 262 9.55 0.33 6.76
N LEU A 263 9.23 0.77 5.54
CA LEU A 263 8.11 0.20 4.76
C LEU A 263 8.36 -1.28 4.48
N ALA A 264 9.54 -1.64 3.97
CA ALA A 264 9.94 -3.03 3.71
C ALA A 264 9.86 -3.90 4.97
N LYS A 265 10.34 -3.40 6.12
CA LYS A 265 10.24 -4.09 7.42
C LYS A 265 8.78 -4.39 7.80
N ARG A 266 7.87 -3.42 7.63
CA ARG A 266 6.44 -3.64 7.88
C ARG A 266 5.84 -4.69 6.94
N GLN A 267 6.18 -4.63 5.64
CA GLN A 267 5.73 -5.60 4.65
C GLN A 267 6.20 -7.02 4.98
N LEU A 268 7.47 -7.18 5.36
CA LEU A 268 8.02 -8.48 5.79
C LEU A 268 7.37 -9.00 7.09
N THR A 269 6.96 -8.11 7.99
CA THR A 269 6.24 -8.51 9.20
C THR A 269 4.87 -9.11 8.86
N TRP A 270 4.16 -8.54 7.90
CA TRP A 270 2.90 -9.08 7.40
C TRP A 270 3.10 -10.45 6.72
N LEU A 271 4.10 -10.55 5.82
CA LEU A 271 4.41 -11.79 5.13
C LEU A 271 4.83 -12.94 6.06
N ARG A 272 5.49 -12.60 7.18
CA ARG A 272 5.83 -13.62 8.19
C ARG A 272 4.60 -14.18 8.92
N ALA A 273 3.57 -13.37 9.08
CA ALA A 273 2.33 -13.76 9.73
C ALA A 273 1.38 -14.54 8.80
N ASP A 274 1.61 -14.51 7.47
CA ASP A 274 0.83 -15.28 6.49
C ASP A 274 1.49 -16.66 6.29
N THR A 275 0.90 -17.69 6.91
CA THR A 275 1.42 -19.06 6.89
C THR A 275 1.08 -19.83 5.62
N ASP A 276 0.04 -19.37 4.89
CA ASP A 276 -0.46 -20.05 3.68
C ASP A 276 0.26 -19.59 2.40
N CYS A 277 1.27 -18.74 2.55
CA CYS A 277 1.98 -18.14 1.45
C CYS A 277 3.28 -18.91 1.12
N GLN A 278 3.43 -19.35 -0.12
CA GLN A 278 4.71 -19.85 -0.62
C GLN A 278 5.71 -18.71 -0.70
N ARG A 279 6.84 -18.84 0.00
CA ARG A 279 7.92 -17.86 -0.01
C ARG A 279 8.98 -18.28 -1.01
N LEU A 280 9.41 -17.33 -1.82
CA LEU A 280 10.52 -17.49 -2.75
C LEU A 280 11.60 -16.47 -2.42
N ASP A 281 12.83 -16.93 -2.28
CA ASP A 281 13.97 -16.01 -2.18
C ASP A 281 14.13 -15.26 -3.51
N CYS A 282 14.22 -13.94 -3.41
CA CYS A 282 14.29 -13.04 -4.56
C CYS A 282 15.70 -12.49 -4.82
N SER A 283 16.73 -13.13 -4.28
CA SER A 283 18.12 -12.73 -4.50
C SER A 283 18.66 -13.12 -5.88
N ASN A 284 17.99 -14.07 -6.57
CA ASN A 284 18.33 -14.51 -7.93
C ASN A 284 17.10 -14.38 -8.84
N ASP A 285 17.11 -13.37 -9.70
CA ASP A 285 15.95 -13.02 -10.54
C ASP A 285 15.54 -14.14 -11.52
N VAL A 286 16.48 -14.91 -12.08
CA VAL A 286 16.17 -16.01 -13.02
C VAL A 286 15.56 -17.20 -12.28
N ALA A 287 16.16 -17.62 -11.20
CA ALA A 287 15.69 -18.76 -10.41
C ALA A 287 14.29 -18.49 -9.82
N VAL A 288 13.99 -17.26 -9.39
CA VAL A 288 12.70 -16.90 -8.83
C VAL A 288 11.58 -16.94 -9.86
N VAL A 289 11.84 -16.54 -11.10
CA VAL A 289 10.84 -16.61 -12.19
C VAL A 289 10.46 -18.06 -12.48
N GLN A 290 11.45 -18.95 -12.60
CA GLN A 290 11.19 -20.36 -12.85
C GLN A 290 10.46 -21.02 -11.68
N ALA A 291 10.90 -20.81 -10.45
CA ALA A 291 10.25 -21.36 -9.26
C ALA A 291 8.79 -20.84 -9.09
N ALA A 292 8.54 -19.57 -9.39
CA ALA A 292 7.20 -19.01 -9.36
C ALA A 292 6.30 -19.62 -10.44
N HIS A 293 6.81 -19.75 -11.66
CA HIS A 293 6.09 -20.39 -12.76
C HIS A 293 5.68 -21.82 -12.41
N ASP A 294 6.63 -22.65 -12.00
CA ASP A 294 6.38 -24.07 -11.70
C ASP A 294 5.39 -24.26 -10.54
N TYR A 295 5.53 -23.43 -9.50
CA TYR A 295 4.59 -23.43 -8.39
C TYR A 295 3.17 -23.07 -8.83
N LEU A 296 3.01 -22.01 -9.63
CA LEU A 296 1.70 -21.57 -10.11
C LEU A 296 1.10 -22.54 -11.10
N PHE A 297 1.88 -23.06 -12.03
CA PHE A 297 1.46 -24.04 -13.03
C PHE A 297 0.88 -25.28 -12.35
N ALA A 298 1.57 -25.84 -11.37
CA ALA A 298 1.14 -27.00 -10.62
C ALA A 298 -0.16 -26.74 -9.78
N ARG A 299 -0.36 -25.51 -9.29
CA ARG A 299 -1.50 -25.16 -8.41
C ARG A 299 -2.74 -24.70 -9.14
N LEU A 300 -2.58 -24.15 -10.33
CA LEU A 300 -3.66 -23.66 -11.18
C LEU A 300 -4.18 -24.74 -12.15
N ALA A 301 -3.53 -25.89 -12.21
CA ALA A 301 -3.84 -26.99 -13.12
C ALA A 301 -3.86 -26.53 -14.60
N LEU A 302 -2.84 -25.75 -14.99
CA LEU A 302 -2.64 -25.19 -16.32
C LEU A 302 -1.87 -26.15 -17.22
#